data_d2a620652e8afc317dcbc7905cec3f2b
#
_entry.id   d2a620652e8afc317dcbc7905cec3f2b
#
_cell.length_a   1.000
_cell.length_b   1.000
_cell.length_c   1.000
_cell.angle_alpha   90.00
_cell.angle_beta   90.00
_cell.angle_gamma   90.00
#
_symmetry.space_group_name_H-M   'P 1'
#
loop_
_entity.id
_entity.type
_entity.pdbx_description
1 polymer ?
#
loop_
_entity_poly.entity_id
_entity_poly.type
_entity_poly.pdbx_seq_one_letter_code
_entity_poly.pdbx_strand_id
1 'polypeptide(L)'
;FYKWDKKRKTIDLMTFSIQDWLAGRRAAPDDITGKKAFDDLATISSKFNIQLEILKSVKVIFESSLFNIKQLLQADLLDSEIDSSKELLKNGYLRASGVIVGVVLEAHLLQVCNSHNISINKKNPTINDFNEILKQNDVIDVPNWRFIQRLGDLRNLCSHKREREPLMEEVEELINGVDKITKTLY
;
A
#
# COMPACT_ATOMS: atom_id res chain seq x y z
N PHE A 1 17.11 -17.00 22.76
CA PHE A 1 15.96 -16.66 23.63
C PHE A 1 16.31 -17.00 25.08
N TYR A 2 16.40 -16.00 25.97
CA TYR A 2 16.59 -16.19 27.39
C TYR A 2 15.34 -16.86 28.00
N LYS A 3 15.50 -18.07 28.54
CA LYS A 3 14.42 -18.75 29.23
C LYS A 3 14.39 -18.29 30.68
N TRP A 4 13.34 -17.62 31.11
CA TRP A 4 13.19 -17.16 32.48
C TRP A 4 13.14 -18.37 33.45
N ASP A 5 14.02 -18.39 34.45
CA ASP A 5 14.05 -19.40 35.48
C ASP A 5 13.66 -18.83 36.86
N LYS A 6 12.52 -19.26 37.37
CA LYS A 6 11.98 -18.84 38.66
C LYS A 6 12.87 -19.25 39.82
N LYS A 7 13.70 -20.31 39.66
CA LYS A 7 14.57 -20.86 40.72
C LYS A 7 15.98 -20.23 40.74
N ARG A 8 16.29 -19.37 39.74
CA ARG A 8 17.60 -18.73 39.68
C ARG A 8 17.90 -17.93 40.97
N LYS A 9 19.04 -18.18 41.58
CA LYS A 9 19.44 -17.57 42.86
C LYS A 9 20.11 -16.21 42.67
N THR A 10 20.90 -16.05 41.62
CA THR A 10 21.64 -14.81 41.36
C THR A 10 20.95 -13.98 40.27
N ILE A 11 20.93 -12.68 40.46
CA ILE A 11 20.42 -11.70 39.52
C ILE A 11 21.56 -10.72 39.23
N ASP A 12 21.99 -10.67 37.96
CA ASP A 12 22.96 -9.71 37.45
C ASP A 12 22.31 -8.77 36.41
N LEU A 13 23.01 -7.71 36.03
CA LEU A 13 22.54 -6.71 35.11
C LEU A 13 22.08 -7.29 33.75
N MET A 14 22.81 -8.30 33.22
CA MET A 14 22.53 -8.90 31.92
C MET A 14 21.27 -9.78 31.96
N THR A 15 21.12 -10.53 33.01
CA THR A 15 20.05 -11.52 33.17
C THR A 15 18.79 -10.97 33.83
N PHE A 16 18.83 -9.80 34.44
CA PHE A 16 17.67 -9.16 35.04
C PHE A 16 16.59 -8.82 34.00
N SER A 17 15.41 -9.36 34.18
CA SER A 17 14.31 -9.29 33.23
C SER A 17 13.07 -8.62 33.82
N ILE A 18 12.11 -8.24 32.94
CA ILE A 18 10.81 -7.72 33.36
C ILE A 18 10.09 -8.72 34.24
N GLN A 19 10.21 -10.05 33.98
CA GLN A 19 9.61 -11.09 34.79
C GLN A 19 10.23 -11.14 36.18
N ASP A 20 11.54 -10.92 36.34
CA ASP A 20 12.19 -10.83 37.65
C ASP A 20 11.63 -9.63 38.44
N TRP A 21 11.47 -8.47 37.80
CA TRP A 21 10.88 -7.31 38.43
C TRP A 21 9.44 -7.57 38.92
N LEU A 22 8.59 -8.12 38.04
CA LEU A 22 7.20 -8.46 38.37
C LEU A 22 7.09 -9.52 39.48
N ALA A 23 8.05 -10.45 39.53
CA ALA A 23 8.15 -11.42 40.59
C ALA A 23 8.73 -10.87 41.91
N GLY A 24 8.95 -9.56 42.02
CA GLY A 24 9.49 -8.90 43.21
C GLY A 24 11.00 -9.11 43.44
N ARG A 25 11.71 -9.68 42.46
CA ARG A 25 13.16 -9.86 42.54
C ARG A 25 13.90 -8.53 42.32
N ARG A 26 14.99 -8.34 43.08
CA ARG A 26 15.78 -7.12 43.05
C ARG A 26 17.27 -7.48 43.09
N ALA A 27 18.13 -6.57 42.63
CA ALA A 27 19.57 -6.68 42.82
C ALA A 27 19.88 -6.70 44.30
N ALA A 28 20.66 -7.69 44.73
CA ALA A 28 21.13 -7.76 46.11
C ALA A 28 22.19 -6.66 46.35
N PRO A 29 22.21 -6.02 47.50
CA PRO A 29 23.32 -5.15 47.90
C PRO A 29 24.58 -5.99 48.13
N ASP A 30 25.72 -5.43 47.83
CA ASP A 30 27.02 -5.98 48.17
C ASP A 30 27.20 -6.01 49.70
N ASP A 31 27.64 -7.16 50.25
CA ASP A 31 27.74 -7.34 51.71
C ASP A 31 28.75 -6.44 52.39
N ILE A 32 29.72 -5.90 51.64
CA ILE A 32 30.78 -5.01 52.18
C ILE A 32 30.41 -3.53 52.05
N THR A 33 29.92 -3.16 50.88
CA THR A 33 29.67 -1.73 50.52
C THR A 33 28.23 -1.29 50.76
N GLY A 34 27.31 -2.25 50.89
CA GLY A 34 25.85 -2.02 50.98
C GLY A 34 25.25 -1.43 49.67
N LYS A 35 26.04 -1.28 48.61
CA LYS A 35 25.60 -0.75 47.35
C LYS A 35 25.08 -1.82 46.42
N LYS A 36 23.98 -1.57 45.71
CA LYS A 36 23.48 -2.46 44.68
C LYS A 36 24.40 -2.43 43.46
N ALA A 37 24.56 -3.63 42.83
CA ALA A 37 25.35 -3.76 41.59
C ALA A 37 24.81 -2.96 40.44
N PHE A 38 23.49 -2.68 40.44
CA PHE A 38 22.81 -1.84 39.45
C PHE A 38 21.50 -1.27 40.00
N ASP A 39 21.00 -0.19 39.38
CA ASP A 39 19.68 0.35 39.67
C ASP A 39 18.60 -0.51 39.01
N ASP A 40 17.81 -1.20 39.80
CA ASP A 40 16.73 -2.08 39.33
C ASP A 40 15.72 -1.34 38.48
N LEU A 41 15.28 -0.14 38.90
CA LEU A 41 14.23 0.62 38.23
C LEU A 41 14.74 1.19 36.90
N ALA A 42 15.91 1.77 36.89
CA ALA A 42 16.51 2.29 35.66
C ALA A 42 16.77 1.19 34.64
N THR A 43 17.26 0.03 35.12
CA THR A 43 17.52 -1.12 34.25
C THR A 43 16.24 -1.69 33.62
N ILE A 44 15.17 -1.85 34.41
CA ILE A 44 13.92 -2.39 33.89
C ILE A 44 13.23 -1.39 32.96
N SER A 45 13.28 -0.12 33.27
CA SER A 45 12.74 0.96 32.42
C SER A 45 13.43 0.99 31.05
N SER A 46 14.77 0.87 31.04
CA SER A 46 15.53 0.79 29.79
C SER A 46 15.17 -0.45 28.97
N LYS A 47 15.10 -1.64 29.62
CA LYS A 47 14.73 -2.89 28.94
C LYS A 47 13.29 -2.86 28.41
N PHE A 48 12.38 -2.25 29.13
CA PHE A 48 10.98 -2.09 28.69
C PHE A 48 10.91 -1.15 27.48
N ASN A 49 11.62 -0.04 27.50
CA ASN A 49 11.67 0.89 26.38
C ASN A 49 12.23 0.23 25.11
N ILE A 50 13.30 -0.58 25.24
CA ILE A 50 13.83 -1.35 24.10
C ILE A 50 12.76 -2.28 23.52
N GLN A 51 12.04 -3.00 24.36
CA GLN A 51 10.97 -3.89 23.87
C GLN A 51 9.82 -3.12 23.21
N LEU A 52 9.49 -1.94 23.75
CA LEU A 52 8.48 -1.07 23.16
C LEU A 52 8.90 -0.56 21.76
N GLU A 53 10.17 -0.17 21.61
CA GLU A 53 10.68 0.27 20.29
C GLU A 53 10.74 -0.89 19.28
N ILE A 54 11.08 -2.09 19.71
CA ILE A 54 11.00 -3.28 18.86
C ILE A 54 9.53 -3.52 18.43
N LEU A 55 8.57 -3.42 19.34
CA LEU A 55 7.16 -3.60 19.01
C LEU A 55 6.65 -2.54 18.03
N LYS A 56 7.05 -1.27 18.20
CA LYS A 56 6.74 -0.19 17.26
C LYS A 56 7.32 -0.46 15.87
N SER A 57 8.57 -0.93 15.79
CA SER A 57 9.19 -1.25 14.49
C SER A 57 8.51 -2.42 13.80
N VAL A 58 8.10 -3.46 14.54
CA VAL A 58 7.32 -4.59 13.99
C VAL A 58 5.99 -4.11 13.44
N LYS A 59 5.29 -3.18 14.12
CA LYS A 59 4.04 -2.60 13.62
C LYS A 59 4.25 -1.93 12.26
N VAL A 60 5.27 -1.08 12.12
CA VAL A 60 5.58 -0.39 10.85
C VAL A 60 5.88 -1.38 9.72
N ILE A 61 6.67 -2.42 9.99
CA ILE A 61 7.00 -3.47 9.02
C ILE A 61 5.73 -4.22 8.59
N PHE A 62 4.85 -4.53 9.54
CA PHE A 62 3.61 -5.24 9.26
C PHE A 62 2.66 -4.41 8.38
N GLU A 63 2.46 -3.12 8.71
CA GLU A 63 1.63 -2.20 7.93
C GLU A 63 2.17 -2.02 6.50
N SER A 64 3.50 -1.88 6.35
CA SER A 64 4.15 -1.81 5.04
C SER A 64 3.97 -3.10 4.23
N SER A 65 4.09 -4.27 4.88
CA SER A 65 3.90 -5.56 4.22
C SER A 65 2.47 -5.77 3.74
N LEU A 66 1.48 -5.39 4.56
CA LEU A 66 0.06 -5.43 4.16
C LEU A 66 -0.23 -4.51 2.98
N PHE A 67 0.36 -3.31 2.99
CA PHE A 67 0.24 -2.38 1.86
C PHE A 67 0.79 -2.99 0.57
N ASN A 68 1.99 -3.59 0.62
CA ASN A 68 2.62 -4.23 -0.54
C ASN A 68 1.79 -5.42 -1.07
N ILE A 69 1.25 -6.26 -0.18
CA ILE A 69 0.38 -7.39 -0.57
C ILE A 69 -0.89 -6.87 -1.27
N LYS A 70 -1.50 -5.82 -0.73
CA LYS A 70 -2.68 -5.19 -1.36
C LYS A 70 -2.37 -4.67 -2.76
N GLN A 71 -1.22 -4.03 -2.95
CA GLN A 71 -0.77 -3.53 -4.25
C GLN A 71 -0.59 -4.67 -5.27
N LEU A 72 0.04 -5.78 -4.87
CA LEU A 72 0.24 -6.95 -5.72
C LEU A 72 -1.10 -7.58 -6.15
N LEU A 73 -2.01 -7.81 -5.21
CA LEU A 73 -3.33 -8.37 -5.51
C LEU A 73 -4.15 -7.48 -6.44
N GLN A 74 -4.02 -6.17 -6.30
CA GLN A 74 -4.72 -5.22 -7.16
C GLN A 74 -4.12 -5.21 -8.57
N ALA A 75 -2.81 -5.31 -8.72
CA ALA A 75 -2.16 -5.41 -10.03
C ALA A 75 -2.60 -6.68 -10.77
N ASP A 76 -2.60 -7.84 -10.10
CA ASP A 76 -3.07 -9.12 -10.67
C ASP A 76 -4.53 -9.03 -11.14
N LEU A 77 -5.39 -8.34 -10.38
CA LEU A 77 -6.79 -8.14 -10.76
C LEU A 77 -6.90 -7.28 -12.03
N LEU A 78 -6.17 -6.15 -12.11
CA LEU A 78 -6.21 -5.27 -13.28
C LEU A 78 -5.70 -5.99 -14.54
N ASP A 79 -4.65 -6.79 -14.43
CA ASP A 79 -4.13 -7.59 -15.55
C ASP A 79 -5.17 -8.61 -16.04
N SER A 80 -5.88 -9.28 -15.13
CA SER A 80 -6.96 -10.22 -15.47
C SER A 80 -8.13 -9.54 -16.19
N GLU A 81 -8.50 -8.32 -15.80
CA GLU A 81 -9.56 -7.54 -16.46
C GLU A 81 -9.13 -7.07 -17.85
N ILE A 82 -7.87 -6.65 -18.03
CA ILE A 82 -7.30 -6.29 -19.34
C ILE A 82 -7.32 -7.50 -20.27
N ASP A 83 -6.93 -8.68 -19.81
CA ASP A 83 -6.95 -9.91 -20.62
C ASP A 83 -8.39 -10.31 -20.99
N SER A 84 -9.34 -10.16 -20.07
CA SER A 84 -10.77 -10.35 -20.36
C SER A 84 -11.27 -9.38 -21.44
N SER A 85 -10.82 -8.14 -21.41
CA SER A 85 -11.14 -7.14 -22.43
C SER A 85 -10.57 -7.52 -23.80
N LYS A 86 -9.32 -8.02 -23.87
CA LYS A 86 -8.71 -8.53 -25.12
C LYS A 86 -9.50 -9.70 -25.71
N GLU A 87 -9.98 -10.63 -24.89
CA GLU A 87 -10.80 -11.75 -25.34
C GLU A 87 -12.16 -11.27 -25.90
N LEU A 88 -12.80 -10.29 -25.26
CA LEU A 88 -14.02 -9.68 -25.79
C LEU A 88 -13.78 -8.99 -27.14
N LEU A 89 -12.66 -8.30 -27.31
CA LEU A 89 -12.29 -7.65 -28.55
C LEU A 89 -12.13 -8.69 -29.68
N LYS A 90 -11.41 -9.78 -29.44
CA LYS A 90 -11.25 -10.90 -30.40
C LYS A 90 -12.59 -11.48 -30.85
N ASN A 91 -13.58 -11.52 -29.97
CA ASN A 91 -14.92 -12.01 -30.26
C ASN A 91 -15.86 -10.93 -30.87
N GLY A 92 -15.34 -9.74 -31.18
CA GLY A 92 -16.10 -8.65 -31.82
C GLY A 92 -16.98 -7.83 -30.88
N TYR A 93 -16.87 -8.01 -29.56
CA TYR A 93 -17.65 -7.25 -28.57
C TYR A 93 -16.96 -5.92 -28.22
N LEU A 94 -16.83 -5.02 -29.20
CA LEU A 94 -16.06 -3.79 -29.12
C LEU A 94 -16.44 -2.91 -27.92
N ARG A 95 -17.75 -2.64 -27.75
CA ARG A 95 -18.24 -1.81 -26.64
C ARG A 95 -17.97 -2.42 -25.27
N ALA A 96 -18.26 -3.72 -25.11
CA ALA A 96 -18.05 -4.40 -23.84
C ALA A 96 -16.57 -4.41 -23.45
N SER A 97 -15.68 -4.67 -24.40
CA SER A 97 -14.24 -4.60 -24.24
C SER A 97 -13.80 -3.21 -23.78
N GLY A 98 -14.20 -2.15 -24.50
CA GLY A 98 -13.84 -0.77 -24.17
C GLY A 98 -14.40 -0.28 -22.82
N VAL A 99 -15.58 -0.77 -22.42
CA VAL A 99 -16.16 -0.44 -21.09
C VAL A 99 -15.35 -1.07 -19.97
N ILE A 100 -14.99 -2.38 -20.09
CA ILE A 100 -14.19 -3.07 -19.05
C ILE A 100 -12.84 -2.40 -18.87
N VAL A 101 -12.10 -2.18 -19.95
CA VAL A 101 -10.78 -1.55 -19.84
C VAL A 101 -10.88 -0.10 -19.35
N GLY A 102 -11.99 0.58 -19.62
CA GLY A 102 -12.26 1.90 -19.07
C GLY A 102 -12.45 1.91 -17.55
N VAL A 103 -13.06 0.86 -16.98
CA VAL A 103 -13.17 0.66 -15.53
C VAL A 103 -11.79 0.41 -14.92
N VAL A 104 -10.94 -0.37 -15.60
CA VAL A 104 -9.54 -0.59 -15.19
C VAL A 104 -8.79 0.75 -15.08
N LEU A 105 -8.92 1.60 -16.10
CA LEU A 105 -8.28 2.93 -16.09
C LEU A 105 -8.77 3.80 -14.93
N GLU A 106 -10.08 3.85 -14.69
CA GLU A 106 -10.66 4.60 -13.56
C GLU A 106 -10.12 4.10 -12.21
N ALA A 107 -10.11 2.78 -12.00
CA ALA A 107 -9.62 2.16 -10.77
C ALA A 107 -8.12 2.43 -10.55
N HIS A 108 -7.31 2.35 -11.60
CA HIS A 108 -5.88 2.63 -11.54
C HIS A 108 -5.59 4.11 -11.21
N LEU A 109 -6.24 5.06 -11.90
CA LEU A 109 -6.05 6.49 -11.62
C LEU A 109 -6.48 6.86 -10.19
N LEU A 110 -7.55 6.26 -9.66
CA LEU A 110 -7.92 6.41 -8.26
C LEU A 110 -6.82 5.89 -7.33
N GLN A 111 -6.21 4.74 -7.65
CA GLN A 111 -5.10 4.18 -6.88
C GLN A 111 -3.89 5.11 -6.88
N VAL A 112 -3.52 5.68 -8.03
CA VAL A 112 -2.44 6.67 -8.14
C VAL A 112 -2.74 7.90 -7.28
N CYS A 113 -3.95 8.44 -7.31
CA CYS A 113 -4.35 9.53 -6.42
C CYS A 113 -4.17 9.17 -4.94
N ASN A 114 -4.58 7.97 -4.54
CA ASN A 114 -4.46 7.50 -3.16
C ASN A 114 -2.99 7.33 -2.73
N SER A 115 -2.12 6.79 -3.60
CA SER A 115 -0.69 6.62 -3.30
C SER A 115 0.05 7.95 -3.15
N HIS A 116 -0.43 9.00 -3.83
CA HIS A 116 0.07 10.37 -3.69
C HIS A 116 -0.66 11.20 -2.62
N ASN A 117 -1.55 10.59 -1.82
CA ASN A 117 -2.36 11.27 -0.80
C ASN A 117 -3.22 12.42 -1.35
N ILE A 118 -3.69 12.31 -2.60
CA ILE A 118 -4.54 13.30 -3.25
C ILE A 118 -6.00 12.98 -2.96
N SER A 119 -6.69 13.91 -2.31
CA SER A 119 -8.13 13.78 -1.99
C SER A 119 -8.99 14.29 -3.13
N ILE A 120 -10.03 13.52 -3.49
CA ILE A 120 -11.01 13.89 -4.52
C ILE A 120 -12.35 14.15 -3.83
N ASN A 121 -12.80 15.40 -3.83
CA ASN A 121 -14.04 15.81 -3.16
C ASN A 121 -15.32 15.56 -3.97
N LYS A 122 -15.22 14.91 -5.14
CA LYS A 122 -16.33 14.60 -6.03
C LYS A 122 -16.89 13.22 -5.72
N LYS A 123 -18.22 13.09 -5.56
CA LYS A 123 -18.89 11.83 -5.21
C LYS A 123 -18.69 10.73 -6.27
N ASN A 124 -18.71 11.10 -7.56
CA ASN A 124 -18.51 10.19 -8.69
C ASN A 124 -17.48 10.83 -9.65
N PRO A 125 -16.19 10.70 -9.36
CA PRO A 125 -15.16 11.24 -10.21
C PRO A 125 -15.06 10.44 -11.52
N THR A 126 -14.73 11.12 -12.61
CA THR A 126 -14.51 10.55 -13.93
C THR A 126 -13.03 10.45 -14.25
N ILE A 127 -12.65 9.75 -15.34
CA ILE A 127 -11.27 9.73 -15.84
C ILE A 127 -10.70 11.14 -15.98
N ASN A 128 -11.50 12.09 -16.50
CA ASN A 128 -11.05 13.48 -16.64
C ASN A 128 -10.81 14.17 -15.30
N ASP A 129 -11.65 13.92 -14.29
CA ASP A 129 -11.43 14.50 -12.95
C ASP A 129 -10.12 13.99 -12.33
N PHE A 130 -9.84 12.68 -12.46
CA PHE A 130 -8.57 12.10 -12.01
C PHE A 130 -7.38 12.69 -12.79
N ASN A 131 -7.51 12.77 -14.12
CA ASN A 131 -6.47 13.27 -15.00
C ASN A 131 -6.09 14.73 -14.68
N GLU A 132 -7.08 15.60 -14.48
CA GLU A 132 -6.87 17.00 -14.11
C GLU A 132 -6.20 17.14 -12.74
N ILE A 133 -6.68 16.41 -11.74
CA ILE A 133 -6.13 16.53 -10.38
C ILE A 133 -4.69 15.98 -10.30
N LEU A 134 -4.37 14.90 -11.02
CA LEU A 134 -3.01 14.37 -11.10
C LEU A 134 -2.07 15.36 -11.80
N LYS A 135 -2.56 16.05 -12.84
CA LYS A 135 -1.81 17.10 -13.53
C LYS A 135 -1.58 18.33 -12.64
N GLN A 136 -2.59 18.76 -11.89
CA GLN A 136 -2.50 19.91 -10.98
C GLN A 136 -1.54 19.68 -9.81
N ASN A 137 -1.33 18.43 -9.43
CA ASN A 137 -0.39 18.02 -8.37
C ASN A 137 0.99 17.58 -8.91
N ASP A 138 1.29 17.84 -10.19
CA ASP A 138 2.55 17.50 -10.86
C ASP A 138 2.93 16.01 -10.80
N VAL A 139 1.94 15.10 -10.61
CA VAL A 139 2.14 13.64 -10.63
C VAL A 139 2.33 13.16 -12.08
N ILE A 140 1.67 13.80 -13.04
CA ILE A 140 1.81 13.49 -14.46
C ILE A 140 2.24 14.72 -15.25
N ASP A 141 3.04 14.50 -16.28
CA ASP A 141 3.45 15.52 -17.22
C ASP A 141 2.37 15.80 -18.30
N VAL A 142 2.59 16.82 -19.13
CA VAL A 142 1.66 17.20 -20.21
C VAL A 142 1.46 16.07 -21.24
N PRO A 143 2.49 15.34 -21.69
CA PRO A 143 2.31 14.20 -22.57
C PRO A 143 1.40 13.11 -22.00
N ASN A 144 1.62 12.70 -20.75
CA ASN A 144 0.78 11.70 -20.08
C ASN A 144 -0.64 12.21 -19.83
N TRP A 145 -0.80 13.48 -19.44
CA TRP A 145 -2.11 14.11 -19.30
C TRP A 145 -2.92 14.05 -20.61
N ARG A 146 -2.33 14.41 -21.74
CA ARG A 146 -2.99 14.34 -23.07
C ARG A 146 -3.30 12.90 -23.47
N PHE A 147 -2.40 11.97 -23.15
CA PHE A 147 -2.59 10.57 -23.45
C PHE A 147 -3.77 9.98 -22.68
N ILE A 148 -3.86 10.23 -21.37
CA ILE A 148 -5.00 9.80 -20.53
C ILE A 148 -6.30 10.46 -20.99
N GLN A 149 -6.26 11.74 -21.40
CA GLN A 149 -7.43 12.41 -21.98
C GLN A 149 -7.93 11.68 -23.23
N ARG A 150 -7.02 11.30 -24.15
CA ARG A 150 -7.37 10.50 -25.34
C ARG A 150 -7.99 9.16 -24.98
N LEU A 151 -7.45 8.45 -23.99
CA LEU A 151 -8.04 7.18 -23.50
C LEU A 151 -9.44 7.39 -22.91
N GLY A 152 -9.66 8.48 -22.19
CA GLY A 152 -10.97 8.88 -21.68
C GLY A 152 -12.00 9.12 -22.79
N ASP A 153 -11.60 9.75 -23.90
CA ASP A 153 -12.45 9.97 -25.06
C ASP A 153 -12.84 8.65 -25.76
N LEU A 154 -11.89 7.73 -25.93
CA LEU A 154 -12.14 6.39 -26.50
C LEU A 154 -13.08 5.57 -25.59
N ARG A 155 -12.85 5.60 -24.27
CA ARG A 155 -13.75 4.95 -23.30
C ARG A 155 -15.17 5.52 -23.39
N ASN A 156 -15.32 6.84 -23.51
CA ASN A 156 -16.62 7.49 -23.63
C ASN A 156 -17.34 7.10 -24.94
N LEU A 157 -16.62 6.90 -26.04
CA LEU A 157 -17.17 6.38 -27.29
C LEU A 157 -17.74 4.96 -27.12
N CYS A 158 -17.09 4.11 -26.30
CA CYS A 158 -17.56 2.77 -26.00
C CYS A 158 -18.76 2.75 -25.06
N SER A 159 -18.81 3.66 -24.06
CA SER A 159 -19.81 3.65 -23.00
C SER A 159 -21.15 4.28 -23.38
N HIS A 160 -21.12 5.25 -24.26
CA HIS A 160 -22.32 6.00 -24.66
C HIS A 160 -22.72 5.68 -26.08
N LYS A 161 -24.03 5.47 -26.30
CA LYS A 161 -24.59 5.33 -27.67
C LYS A 161 -24.54 6.69 -28.33
N ARG A 162 -23.51 6.88 -29.16
CA ARG A 162 -23.29 8.11 -29.96
C ARG A 162 -23.59 7.84 -31.44
N GLU A 163 -23.30 8.82 -32.28
CA GLU A 163 -23.59 8.79 -33.71
C GLU A 163 -22.92 7.64 -34.48
N ARG A 164 -21.86 7.07 -33.91
CA ARG A 164 -21.16 5.93 -34.53
C ARG A 164 -20.73 4.87 -33.49
N GLU A 165 -20.51 3.67 -33.99
CA GLU A 165 -19.88 2.59 -33.22
C GLU A 165 -18.35 2.81 -33.14
N PRO A 166 -17.69 2.34 -32.05
CA PRO A 166 -16.24 2.35 -31.99
C PRO A 166 -15.66 1.40 -33.03
N LEU A 167 -14.53 1.76 -33.61
CA LEU A 167 -13.75 0.90 -34.49
C LEU A 167 -12.89 -0.06 -33.68
N MET A 168 -12.55 -1.22 -34.27
CA MET A 168 -11.68 -2.21 -33.61
C MET A 168 -10.34 -1.59 -33.22
N GLU A 169 -9.73 -0.82 -34.10
CA GLU A 169 -8.44 -0.14 -33.87
C GLU A 169 -8.51 0.86 -32.70
N GLU A 170 -9.65 1.53 -32.51
CA GLU A 170 -9.85 2.48 -31.40
C GLU A 170 -9.94 1.77 -30.04
N VAL A 171 -10.59 0.60 -30.01
CA VAL A 171 -10.67 -0.22 -28.79
C VAL A 171 -9.32 -0.86 -28.51
N GLU A 172 -8.58 -1.27 -29.52
CA GLU A 172 -7.22 -1.80 -29.42
C GLU A 172 -6.24 -0.72 -28.89
N GLU A 173 -6.35 0.51 -29.40
CA GLU A 173 -5.62 1.69 -28.89
C GLU A 173 -5.91 1.91 -27.39
N LEU A 174 -7.20 1.83 -27.01
CA LEU A 174 -7.63 2.00 -25.63
C LEU A 174 -7.04 0.91 -24.71
N ILE A 175 -7.13 -0.38 -25.10
CA ILE A 175 -6.58 -1.51 -24.31
C ILE A 175 -5.08 -1.36 -24.13
N ASN A 176 -4.33 -1.15 -25.22
CA ASN A 176 -2.88 -1.02 -25.19
C ASN A 176 -2.43 0.23 -24.39
N GLY A 177 -3.21 1.30 -24.49
CA GLY A 177 -2.96 2.53 -23.75
C GLY A 177 -3.16 2.36 -22.25
N VAL A 178 -4.21 1.67 -21.84
CA VAL A 178 -4.47 1.39 -20.42
C VAL A 178 -3.43 0.43 -19.86
N ASP A 179 -3.10 -0.64 -20.57
CA ASP A 179 -2.03 -1.59 -20.18
C ASP A 179 -0.68 -0.86 -19.98
N LYS A 180 -0.37 0.11 -20.84
CA LYS A 180 0.82 0.95 -20.67
C LYS A 180 0.73 1.82 -19.40
N ILE A 181 -0.40 2.53 -19.18
CA ILE A 181 -0.57 3.41 -18.03
C ILE A 181 -0.50 2.63 -16.72
N THR A 182 -1.13 1.46 -16.62
CA THR A 182 -1.08 0.62 -15.42
C THR A 182 0.32 0.14 -15.06
N LYS A 183 1.22 0.03 -16.04
CA LYS A 183 2.62 -0.41 -15.87
C LYS A 183 3.64 0.72 -15.70
N THR A 184 3.27 1.97 -15.97
CA THR A 184 4.23 3.08 -15.98
C THR A 184 3.90 4.23 -15.05
N LEU A 185 2.67 4.33 -14.57
CA LEU A 185 2.20 5.38 -13.68
C LEU A 185 1.89 4.78 -12.30
N TYR A 186 2.60 5.24 -11.25
CA TYR A 186 2.48 4.74 -9.88
C TYR A 186 2.27 5.86 -8.87
#